data_b17057a0d44755efaa1064f31f2ade15
#
_entry.id   b17057a0d44755efaa1064f31f2ade15
#
_cell.length_a   1.000
_cell.length_b   1.000
_cell.length_c   1.000
_cell.angle_alpha   90.00
_cell.angle_beta   90.00
_cell.angle_gamma   90.00
#
_symmetry.space_group_name_H-M   'P 1'
#
loop_
_entity.id
_entity.type
_entity.pdbx_description
1 polymer ?
#
loop_
_entity_poly.entity_id
_entity_poly.type
_entity_poly.pdbx_seq_one_letter_code
_entity_poly.pdbx_strand_id
1 'polypeptide(L)'
;MKRLISAICVLFFLLPLPAQETYQKETFISSRGDTLQYRLLQPENMKKSEKYPLVLFLHGAGERGNDNERQLTHGGQMFLNPVNREKYPAFVLAPQCPETGYWAYSARPESFLPNEMPLNEPITPIFQTVKDLLDTYLAMPQVDKSRIYIIGLSMGGMGT
;
A
#
# COMPACT_ATOMS: atom_id res chain seq x y z
N MET A 1 34.42 -43.03 -45.93
CA MET A 1 34.41 -41.67 -45.39
C MET A 1 33.20 -41.51 -44.50
N LYS A 2 33.38 -41.58 -43.15
CA LYS A 2 32.31 -41.43 -42.16
C LYS A 2 32.30 -39.96 -41.70
N ARG A 3 31.22 -39.25 -41.96
CA ARG A 3 31.04 -37.87 -41.50
C ARG A 3 30.52 -37.89 -40.05
N LEU A 4 31.32 -37.39 -39.11
CA LEU A 4 30.91 -37.12 -37.73
C LEU A 4 30.07 -35.84 -37.74
N ILE A 5 28.80 -35.95 -37.35
CA ILE A 5 27.94 -34.78 -37.11
C ILE A 5 28.08 -34.48 -35.61
N SER A 6 28.78 -33.40 -35.30
CA SER A 6 28.91 -32.92 -33.90
C SER A 6 27.65 -32.12 -33.56
N ALA A 7 26.82 -32.63 -32.67
CA ALA A 7 25.66 -31.94 -32.15
C ALA A 7 26.12 -30.96 -31.03
N ILE A 8 26.03 -29.66 -31.29
CA ILE A 8 26.25 -28.61 -30.27
C ILE A 8 24.97 -28.48 -29.47
N CYS A 9 24.96 -29.02 -28.25
CA CYS A 9 23.90 -28.75 -27.27
C CYS A 9 24.10 -27.31 -26.72
N VAL A 10 23.29 -26.38 -27.18
CA VAL A 10 23.20 -25.04 -26.57
C VAL A 10 22.36 -25.15 -25.30
N LEU A 11 23.02 -25.16 -24.15
CA LEU A 11 22.37 -25.09 -22.85
C LEU A 11 21.86 -23.65 -22.66
N PHE A 12 20.58 -23.42 -22.88
CA PHE A 12 19.92 -22.17 -22.45
C PHE A 12 19.84 -22.16 -20.94
N PHE A 13 20.72 -21.43 -20.29
CA PHE A 13 20.54 -21.04 -18.90
C PHE A 13 19.33 -20.07 -18.82
N LEU A 14 18.18 -20.60 -18.43
CA LEU A 14 17.06 -19.79 -18.00
C LEU A 14 17.46 -19.14 -16.67
N LEU A 15 18.00 -17.91 -16.73
CA LEU A 15 18.13 -17.09 -15.55
C LEU A 15 16.71 -16.84 -15.01
N PRO A 16 16.45 -17.09 -13.70
CA PRO A 16 15.17 -16.76 -13.13
C PRO A 16 14.96 -15.24 -13.30
N LEU A 17 13.92 -14.86 -14.04
CA LEU A 17 13.46 -13.48 -14.03
C LEU A 17 13.15 -13.12 -12.55
N PRO A 18 13.66 -12.00 -12.03
CA PRO A 18 13.30 -11.57 -10.70
C PRO A 18 11.77 -11.48 -10.63
N ALA A 19 11.18 -12.21 -9.68
CA ALA A 19 9.74 -12.12 -9.44
C ALA A 19 9.44 -10.65 -9.17
N GLN A 20 8.63 -10.03 -10.04
CA GLN A 20 8.22 -8.65 -9.85
C GLN A 20 7.47 -8.59 -8.53
N GLU A 21 8.07 -7.98 -7.51
CA GLU A 21 7.41 -7.81 -6.22
C GLU A 21 6.12 -7.03 -6.42
N THR A 22 5.04 -7.60 -5.95
CA THR A 22 3.71 -7.03 -6.05
C THR A 22 3.20 -6.70 -4.64
N TYR A 23 2.11 -5.97 -4.56
CA TYR A 23 1.42 -5.77 -3.30
C TYR A 23 0.99 -7.09 -2.65
N GLN A 24 1.44 -7.34 -1.43
CA GLN A 24 1.02 -8.46 -0.61
C GLN A 24 -0.36 -8.19 -0.01
N LYS A 25 -1.22 -9.22 0.05
CA LYS A 25 -2.50 -9.16 0.78
C LYS A 25 -2.25 -9.44 2.25
N GLU A 26 -2.60 -8.49 3.09
CA GLU A 26 -2.38 -8.57 4.52
C GLU A 26 -3.67 -8.25 5.29
N THR A 27 -3.72 -8.70 6.53
CA THR A 27 -4.81 -8.40 7.47
C THR A 27 -4.19 -7.94 8.78
N PHE A 28 -4.60 -6.77 9.24
CA PHE A 28 -4.22 -6.24 10.55
C PHE A 28 -5.37 -6.43 11.54
N ILE A 29 -5.04 -6.84 12.76
CA ILE A 29 -5.98 -6.93 13.87
C ILE A 29 -5.49 -5.99 14.97
N SER A 30 -6.28 -4.98 15.30
CA SER A 30 -5.95 -4.03 16.35
C SER A 30 -6.04 -4.67 17.75
N SER A 31 -5.45 -4.02 18.75
CA SER A 31 -5.59 -4.45 20.15
C SER A 31 -7.04 -4.42 20.67
N ARG A 32 -7.93 -3.71 19.97
CA ARG A 32 -9.37 -3.67 20.26
C ARG A 32 -10.16 -4.80 19.58
N GLY A 33 -9.49 -5.62 18.73
CA GLY A 33 -10.12 -6.68 17.94
C GLY A 33 -10.67 -6.22 16.58
N ASP A 34 -10.49 -4.94 16.21
CA ASP A 34 -10.89 -4.45 14.88
C ASP A 34 -10.01 -5.06 13.79
N THR A 35 -10.62 -5.46 12.68
CA THR A 35 -9.90 -6.04 11.53
C THR A 35 -9.84 -5.05 10.38
N LEU A 36 -8.63 -4.90 9.81
CA LEU A 36 -8.39 -4.05 8.64
C LEU A 36 -7.63 -4.84 7.58
N GLN A 37 -8.23 -4.96 6.40
CA GLN A 37 -7.52 -5.50 5.24
C GLN A 37 -6.67 -4.40 4.61
N TYR A 38 -5.45 -4.74 4.20
CA TYR A 38 -4.57 -3.80 3.52
C TYR A 38 -3.64 -4.50 2.54
N ARG A 39 -3.12 -3.73 1.63
CA ARG A 39 -2.06 -4.13 0.72
C ARG A 39 -0.75 -3.52 1.16
N LEU A 40 0.27 -4.35 1.22
CA LEU A 40 1.64 -3.97 1.55
C LEU A 40 2.51 -4.07 0.30
N LEU A 41 3.22 -3.00 -0.04
CA LEU A 41 4.35 -3.04 -0.94
C LEU A 41 5.62 -2.73 -0.14
N GLN A 42 6.60 -3.63 -0.20
CA GLN A 42 7.90 -3.43 0.44
C GLN A 42 8.89 -2.74 -0.51
N PRO A 43 9.90 -2.05 0.01
CA PRO A 43 11.01 -1.54 -0.80
C PRO A 43 11.66 -2.68 -1.58
N GLU A 44 11.94 -2.46 -2.86
CA GLU A 44 12.66 -3.44 -3.67
C GLU A 44 14.10 -3.60 -3.16
N ASN A 45 14.59 -4.84 -3.11
CA ASN A 45 15.95 -5.15 -2.64
C ASN A 45 16.27 -4.57 -1.25
N MET A 46 15.30 -4.60 -0.33
CA MET A 46 15.41 -4.01 1.00
C MET A 46 16.62 -4.55 1.76
N LYS A 47 17.47 -3.65 2.25
CA LYS A 47 18.64 -3.96 3.08
C LYS A 47 18.33 -3.73 4.56
N LYS A 48 18.73 -4.65 5.42
CA LYS A 48 18.50 -4.55 6.87
C LYS A 48 19.15 -3.33 7.52
N SER A 49 20.24 -2.81 6.93
CA SER A 49 21.00 -1.65 7.42
C SER A 49 20.45 -0.31 6.94
N GLU A 50 19.49 -0.28 6.02
CA GLU A 50 18.93 0.94 5.46
C GLU A 50 17.56 1.24 6.04
N LYS A 51 17.17 2.53 6.01
CA LYS A 51 15.85 3.00 6.41
C LYS A 51 15.12 3.58 5.20
N TYR A 52 13.84 3.23 5.09
CA TYR A 52 13.00 3.55 3.95
C TYR A 52 11.82 4.42 4.37
N PRO A 53 11.37 5.33 3.51
CA PRO A 53 10.13 6.06 3.70
C PRO A 53 8.94 5.13 3.87
N LEU A 54 7.90 5.62 4.54
CA LEU A 54 6.61 4.97 4.64
C LEU A 54 5.54 5.84 4.00
N VAL A 55 4.78 5.26 3.09
CA VAL A 55 3.64 5.90 2.41
C VAL A 55 2.36 5.23 2.86
N LEU A 56 1.42 6.00 3.38
CA LEU A 56 0.04 5.60 3.59
C LEU A 56 -0.78 6.08 2.38
N PHE A 57 -1.35 5.15 1.63
CA PHE A 57 -2.18 5.44 0.46
C PHE A 57 -3.65 5.16 0.75
N LEU A 58 -4.48 6.20 0.73
CA LEU A 58 -5.91 6.17 1.03
C LEU A 58 -6.73 6.28 -0.27
N HIS A 59 -7.51 5.26 -0.56
CA HIS A 59 -8.36 5.19 -1.76
C HIS A 59 -9.63 6.04 -1.67
N GLY A 60 -10.32 6.23 -2.79
CA GLY A 60 -11.59 6.93 -2.89
C GLY A 60 -12.79 6.11 -2.41
N ALA A 61 -13.98 6.72 -2.44
CA ALA A 61 -15.21 6.08 -1.94
C ALA A 61 -15.66 4.86 -2.78
N GLY A 62 -15.30 4.82 -4.07
CA GLY A 62 -15.66 3.74 -4.97
C GLY A 62 -14.94 2.42 -4.71
N GLU A 63 -13.77 2.49 -4.04
CA GLU A 63 -12.89 1.36 -3.77
C GLU A 63 -13.13 0.74 -2.39
N ARG A 64 -14.14 1.20 -1.65
CA ARG A 64 -14.56 0.60 -0.37
C ARG A 64 -14.99 -0.85 -0.57
N GLY A 65 -14.79 -1.67 0.44
CA GLY A 65 -15.15 -3.09 0.40
C GLY A 65 -14.35 -3.92 1.38
N ASN A 66 -14.29 -5.22 1.11
CA ASN A 66 -13.57 -6.20 1.92
C ASN A 66 -12.86 -7.27 1.06
N ASP A 67 -12.67 -6.99 -0.23
CA ASP A 67 -12.01 -7.91 -1.16
C ASP A 67 -10.48 -7.83 -1.10
N ASN A 68 -9.96 -6.81 -0.42
CA ASN A 68 -8.54 -6.51 -0.36
C ASN A 68 -7.91 -6.36 -1.77
N GLU A 69 -8.64 -5.76 -2.73
CA GLU A 69 -8.20 -5.56 -4.12
C GLU A 69 -8.53 -4.17 -4.65
N ARG A 70 -9.78 -3.71 -4.48
CA ARG A 70 -10.26 -2.47 -5.09
C ARG A 70 -9.47 -1.23 -4.67
N GLN A 71 -8.91 -1.19 -3.46
CA GLN A 71 -8.10 -0.06 -2.97
C GLN A 71 -6.92 0.30 -3.88
N LEU A 72 -6.49 -0.61 -4.77
CA LEU A 72 -5.40 -0.37 -5.73
C LEU A 72 -5.88 0.06 -7.12
N THR A 73 -7.19 0.09 -7.38
CA THR A 73 -7.77 0.35 -8.70
C THR A 73 -7.28 1.68 -9.27
N HIS A 74 -7.25 2.72 -8.45
CA HIS A 74 -6.80 4.05 -8.85
C HIS A 74 -5.55 4.45 -8.05
N GLY A 75 -4.45 4.71 -8.77
CA GLY A 75 -3.20 5.19 -8.18
C GLY A 75 -2.24 4.11 -7.66
N GLY A 76 -2.70 2.90 -7.33
CA GLY A 76 -1.84 1.82 -6.83
C GLY A 76 -0.70 1.46 -7.78
N GLN A 77 -0.93 1.51 -9.10
CA GLN A 77 0.04 1.16 -10.12
C GLN A 77 1.25 2.10 -10.19
N MET A 78 1.12 3.35 -9.74
CA MET A 78 2.26 4.28 -9.74
C MET A 78 3.42 3.79 -8.87
N PHE A 79 3.11 3.08 -7.79
CA PHE A 79 4.11 2.53 -6.87
C PHE A 79 4.75 1.23 -7.40
N LEU A 80 4.12 0.55 -8.37
CA LEU A 80 4.66 -0.64 -9.04
C LEU A 80 5.53 -0.29 -10.25
N ASN A 81 5.53 0.95 -10.70
CA ASN A 81 6.37 1.37 -11.82
C ASN A 81 7.84 1.12 -11.49
N PRO A 82 8.60 0.35 -12.32
CA PRO A 82 9.99 -0.02 -12.02
C PRO A 82 10.90 1.18 -11.78
N VAL A 83 10.74 2.26 -12.55
CA VAL A 83 11.53 3.49 -12.37
C VAL A 83 11.25 4.14 -11.01
N ASN A 84 9.97 4.15 -10.57
CA ASN A 84 9.62 4.69 -9.26
C ASN A 84 10.13 3.81 -8.13
N ARG A 85 10.07 2.49 -8.28
CA ARG A 85 10.56 1.53 -7.28
C ARG A 85 12.06 1.64 -7.06
N GLU A 86 12.82 1.77 -8.16
CA GLU A 86 14.27 1.94 -8.11
C GLU A 86 14.65 3.30 -7.50
N LYS A 87 14.00 4.38 -7.95
CA LYS A 87 14.36 5.75 -7.55
C LYS A 87 13.84 6.14 -6.16
N TYR A 88 12.69 5.60 -5.77
CA TYR A 88 11.98 5.95 -4.52
C TYR A 88 11.55 4.69 -3.75
N PRO A 89 12.48 3.82 -3.35
CA PRO A 89 12.12 2.62 -2.60
C PRO A 89 11.46 3.01 -1.27
N ALA A 90 10.24 2.51 -1.04
CA ALA A 90 9.43 2.84 0.14
C ALA A 90 8.54 1.67 0.55
N PHE A 91 8.15 1.63 1.81
CA PHE A 91 6.98 0.89 2.23
C PHE A 91 5.72 1.62 1.79
N VAL A 92 4.77 0.92 1.19
CA VAL A 92 3.45 1.48 0.88
C VAL A 92 2.38 0.64 1.54
N LEU A 93 1.59 1.27 2.40
CA LEU A 93 0.41 0.69 3.04
C LEU A 93 -0.83 1.23 2.34
N ALA A 94 -1.63 0.34 1.76
CA ALA A 94 -2.89 0.68 1.13
C ALA A 94 -4.03 -0.07 1.84
N PRO A 95 -4.57 0.47 2.95
CA PRO A 95 -5.70 -0.12 3.64
C PRO A 95 -6.97 -0.01 2.81
N GLN A 96 -7.91 -0.94 3.02
CA GLN A 96 -9.24 -0.88 2.43
C GLN A 96 -10.27 -0.47 3.48
N CYS A 97 -10.94 0.65 3.22
CA CYS A 97 -12.08 1.10 4.01
C CYS A 97 -13.29 0.19 3.74
N PRO A 98 -13.99 -0.33 4.74
CA PRO A 98 -15.20 -1.11 4.54
C PRO A 98 -16.32 -0.28 3.90
N GLU A 99 -17.31 -0.92 3.26
CA GLU A 99 -18.42 -0.23 2.59
C GLU A 99 -19.20 0.71 3.52
N THR A 100 -19.30 0.33 4.79
CA THR A 100 -20.00 1.10 5.84
C THR A 100 -19.14 2.21 6.45
N GLY A 101 -17.84 2.29 6.09
CA GLY A 101 -16.89 3.24 6.66
C GLY A 101 -16.64 4.45 5.78
N TYR A 102 -16.01 5.45 6.39
CA TYR A 102 -15.47 6.64 5.73
C TYR A 102 -14.18 7.06 6.44
N TRP A 103 -13.17 7.61 5.69
CA TRP A 103 -11.88 7.91 6.33
C TRP A 103 -11.98 9.00 7.40
N ALA A 104 -12.53 10.15 7.03
CA ALA A 104 -12.53 11.34 7.87
C ALA A 104 -13.83 11.58 8.63
N TYR A 105 -14.97 11.18 8.05
CA TYR A 105 -16.30 11.47 8.58
C TYR A 105 -17.10 10.18 8.72
N SER A 106 -18.15 10.23 9.55
CA SER A 106 -19.06 9.10 9.74
C SER A 106 -19.91 8.80 8.49
N ALA A 107 -20.13 9.81 7.63
CA ALA A 107 -20.85 9.71 6.38
C ALA A 107 -20.23 10.60 5.30
N ARG A 108 -20.62 10.38 4.05
CA ARG A 108 -20.22 11.26 2.95
C ARG A 108 -20.90 12.62 3.10
N PRO A 109 -20.16 13.74 3.05
CA PRO A 109 -20.76 15.06 2.97
C PRO A 109 -21.64 15.21 1.71
N GLU A 110 -22.81 15.84 1.82
CA GLU A 110 -23.75 16.01 0.70
C GLU A 110 -23.34 17.17 -0.22
N SER A 111 -22.94 18.30 0.36
CA SER A 111 -22.64 19.53 -0.39
C SER A 111 -21.16 19.93 -0.33
N PHE A 112 -20.34 19.28 0.48
CA PHE A 112 -18.93 19.62 0.70
C PHE A 112 -18.70 21.06 1.18
N LEU A 113 -19.69 21.64 1.84
CA LEU A 113 -19.56 22.97 2.47
C LEU A 113 -18.81 22.84 3.82
N PRO A 114 -18.17 23.92 4.29
CA PRO A 114 -17.38 23.89 5.53
C PRO A 114 -18.14 23.39 6.77
N ASN A 115 -19.45 23.62 6.84
CA ASN A 115 -20.30 23.13 7.93
C ASN A 115 -20.55 21.61 7.89
N GLU A 116 -20.35 20.96 6.74
CA GLU A 116 -20.44 19.51 6.57
C GLU A 116 -19.07 18.81 6.67
N MET A 117 -18.00 19.59 6.71
CA MET A 117 -16.63 19.11 6.81
C MET A 117 -15.92 19.76 8.00
N PRO A 118 -16.42 19.59 9.23
CA PRO A 118 -15.80 20.17 10.41
C PRO A 118 -14.40 19.61 10.65
N LEU A 119 -13.45 20.50 10.95
CA LEU A 119 -12.04 20.11 11.17
C LEU A 119 -11.78 19.45 12.54
N ASN A 120 -12.76 19.51 13.45
CA ASN A 120 -12.61 19.05 14.82
C ASN A 120 -13.42 17.76 15.13
N GLU A 121 -13.78 16.99 14.10
CA GLU A 121 -14.44 15.71 14.31
C GLU A 121 -13.50 14.68 14.96
N PRO A 122 -14.02 13.85 15.85
CA PRO A 122 -13.24 12.73 16.36
C PRO A 122 -12.77 11.81 15.24
N ILE A 123 -11.59 11.23 15.40
CA ILE A 123 -11.08 10.21 14.49
C ILE A 123 -12.09 9.06 14.37
N THR A 124 -12.39 8.66 13.13
CA THR A 124 -13.34 7.57 12.90
C THR A 124 -12.76 6.23 13.39
N PRO A 125 -13.59 5.27 13.81
CA PRO A 125 -13.11 3.95 14.27
C PRO A 125 -12.22 3.26 13.23
N ILE A 126 -12.58 3.34 11.94
CA ILE A 126 -11.75 2.75 10.88
C ILE A 126 -10.41 3.47 10.75
N PHE A 127 -10.38 4.80 10.84
CA PHE A 127 -9.12 5.54 10.75
C PHE A 127 -8.25 5.34 12.00
N GLN A 128 -8.87 5.12 13.17
CA GLN A 128 -8.11 4.72 14.36
C GLN A 128 -7.41 3.37 14.13
N THR A 129 -8.06 2.42 13.45
CA THR A 129 -7.43 1.13 13.10
C THR A 129 -6.31 1.31 12.06
N VAL A 130 -6.46 2.24 11.11
CA VAL A 130 -5.38 2.63 10.18
C VAL A 130 -4.20 3.23 10.94
N LYS A 131 -4.47 4.09 11.93
CA LYS A 131 -3.42 4.66 12.79
C LYS A 131 -2.67 3.57 13.58
N ASP A 132 -3.38 2.62 14.16
CA ASP A 132 -2.75 1.50 14.89
C ASP A 132 -1.86 0.64 13.96
N LEU A 133 -2.31 0.39 12.72
CA LEU A 133 -1.50 -0.25 11.68
C LEU A 133 -0.24 0.58 11.39
N LEU A 134 -0.40 1.88 11.17
CA LEU A 134 0.73 2.79 10.92
C LEU A 134 1.75 2.75 12.07
N ASP A 135 1.29 2.81 13.32
CA ASP A 135 2.15 2.76 14.50
C ASP A 135 2.98 1.45 14.56
N THR A 136 2.41 0.32 14.09
CA THR A 136 3.14 -0.95 13.99
C THR A 136 4.32 -0.84 13.02
N TYR A 137 4.13 -0.22 11.87
CA TYR A 137 5.21 -0.01 10.91
C TYR A 137 6.22 1.03 11.38
N LEU A 138 5.77 2.09 12.05
CA LEU A 138 6.65 3.09 12.66
C LEU A 138 7.56 2.51 13.74
N ALA A 139 7.19 1.39 14.36
CA ALA A 139 8.05 0.68 15.31
C ALA A 139 9.16 -0.14 14.64
N MET A 140 9.08 -0.39 13.32
CA MET A 140 10.09 -1.17 12.60
C MET A 140 11.41 -0.38 12.44
N PRO A 141 12.57 -1.00 12.67
CA PRO A 141 13.87 -0.33 12.55
C PRO A 141 14.20 0.10 11.12
N GLN A 142 13.58 -0.52 10.10
CA GLN A 142 13.76 -0.20 8.69
C GLN A 142 12.91 0.97 8.21
N VAL A 143 12.00 1.49 9.02
CA VAL A 143 11.18 2.66 8.66
C VAL A 143 11.88 3.95 9.10
N ASP A 144 11.99 4.88 8.15
CA ASP A 144 12.49 6.22 8.44
C ASP A 144 11.35 7.12 8.93
N LYS A 145 11.30 7.34 10.23
CA LYS A 145 10.27 8.15 10.89
C LYS A 145 10.26 9.64 10.48
N SER A 146 11.32 10.11 9.83
CA SER A 146 11.41 11.48 9.30
C SER A 146 10.81 11.61 7.89
N ARG A 147 10.48 10.50 7.24
CA ARG A 147 9.95 10.45 5.87
C ARG A 147 8.66 9.64 5.81
N ILE A 148 7.60 10.18 6.42
CA ILE A 148 6.25 9.61 6.41
C ILE A 148 5.38 10.46 5.51
N TYR A 149 4.70 9.83 4.57
CA TYR A 149 3.85 10.49 3.59
C TYR A 149 2.45 9.90 3.63
N ILE A 150 1.44 10.75 3.55
CA ILE A 150 0.04 10.34 3.38
C ILE A 150 -0.43 10.86 2.04
N ILE A 151 -1.00 9.98 1.22
CA ILE A 151 -1.52 10.29 -0.11
C ILE A 151 -2.96 9.79 -0.18
N GLY A 152 -3.88 10.64 -0.60
CA GLY A 152 -5.30 10.26 -0.69
C GLY A 152 -5.97 10.73 -1.96
N LEU A 153 -6.90 9.92 -2.46
CA LEU A 153 -7.76 10.24 -3.60
C LEU A 153 -9.19 10.49 -3.11
N SER A 154 -9.82 11.63 -3.48
CA SER A 154 -11.20 11.93 -3.15
C SER A 154 -11.49 11.74 -1.64
N MET A 155 -12.33 10.76 -1.25
CA MET A 155 -12.54 10.37 0.15
C MET A 155 -11.22 10.17 0.91
N GLY A 156 -10.20 9.60 0.26
CA GLY A 156 -8.87 9.44 0.84
C GLY A 156 -8.18 10.79 1.08
N GLY A 157 -8.38 11.78 0.21
CA GLY A 157 -7.87 13.14 0.41
C GLY A 157 -8.50 13.86 1.61
N MET A 158 -9.70 13.47 2.03
CA MET A 158 -10.31 13.98 3.27
C MET A 158 -9.72 13.31 4.52
N GLY A 159 -9.08 12.16 4.36
CA GLY A 159 -8.40 11.44 5.43
C GLY A 159 -6.92 11.79 5.59
N THR A 160 -6.38 12.67 4.73
CA THR A 160 -4.97 13.13 4.82
C THR A 160 -4.80 14.41 5.67
#